data_b97d7a8b559303f5b2c26cb59becd046
#
_entry.id   b97d7a8b559303f5b2c26cb59becd046
#
_cell.length_a   1.000
_cell.length_b   1.000
_cell.length_c   1.000
_cell.angle_alpha   90.00
_cell.angle_beta   90.00
_cell.angle_gamma   90.00
#
_symmetry.space_group_name_H-M   'P 1'
#
loop_
_entity.id
_entity.type
_entity.pdbx_description
1 polymer ?
#
loop_
_entity_poly.entity_id
_entity_poly.type
_entity_poly.pdbx_seq_one_letter_code
_entity_poly.pdbx_strand_id
1 'polypeptide(L)' 'MITQAAELKDQGNKAFQAKDYDTAIDLFTRAIQLDPQNHVLFSNRSGANAGKKQWAAALGDAEAVCSFLAPPFDFG' A
#
# COMPACT_ATOMS: atom_id res chain seq x y z
N MET A 1 19.98 -7.74 -7.80
CA MET A 1 18.79 -8.33 -8.42
C MET A 1 17.54 -7.74 -7.81
N ILE A 2 16.65 -7.25 -8.64
CA ILE A 2 15.41 -6.64 -8.17
C ILE A 2 14.40 -7.76 -7.93
N THR A 3 13.77 -7.75 -6.75
CA THR A 3 12.74 -8.74 -6.45
C THR A 3 11.46 -8.43 -7.21
N GLN A 4 10.60 -9.44 -7.39
CA GLN A 4 9.30 -9.21 -8.03
C GLN A 4 8.46 -8.21 -7.24
N ALA A 5 8.53 -8.25 -5.91
CA ALA A 5 7.81 -7.29 -5.10
C ALA A 5 8.27 -5.85 -5.37
N ALA A 6 9.58 -5.64 -5.51
CA ALA A 6 10.11 -4.32 -5.82
C ALA A 6 9.68 -3.85 -7.21
N GLU A 7 9.66 -4.76 -8.18
CA GLU A 7 9.20 -4.41 -9.53
C GLU A 7 7.72 -4.03 -9.52
N LEU A 8 6.90 -4.80 -8.83
CA LEU A 8 5.47 -4.51 -8.73
C LEU A 8 5.24 -3.18 -8.01
N LYS A 9 6.01 -2.91 -6.97
CA LYS A 9 5.93 -1.63 -6.27
C LYS A 9 6.24 -0.47 -7.22
N ASP A 10 7.30 -0.59 -8.00
CA ASP A 10 7.69 0.45 -8.94
C ASP A 10 6.61 0.68 -9.99
N GLN A 11 6.07 -0.41 -10.55
CA GLN A 11 4.99 -0.31 -11.52
C GLN A 11 3.74 0.31 -10.88
N GLY A 12 3.43 -0.05 -9.65
CA GLY A 12 2.32 0.53 -8.92
C GLY A 12 2.50 2.03 -8.70
N ASN A 13 3.72 2.46 -8.38
CA ASN A 13 4.02 3.88 -8.22
C ASN A 13 3.82 4.63 -9.52
N LYS A 14 4.21 4.04 -10.64
CA LYS A 14 4.02 4.66 -11.96
C LYS A 14 2.53 4.79 -12.28
N ALA A 15 1.76 3.75 -11.99
CA ALA A 15 0.32 3.79 -12.19
C ALA A 15 -0.30 4.88 -11.30
N PHE A 16 0.16 4.98 -10.07
CA PHE A 16 -0.33 6.00 -9.14
C PHE A 16 -0.05 7.41 -9.68
N GLN A 17 1.15 7.62 -10.21
CA GLN A 17 1.50 8.93 -10.78
C GLN A 17 0.64 9.26 -12.01
N ALA A 18 0.22 8.25 -12.76
CA ALA A 18 -0.67 8.42 -13.89
C ALA A 18 -2.13 8.54 -13.46
N LYS A 19 -2.40 8.49 -12.16
CA LYS A 19 -3.74 8.51 -11.58
C LYS A 19 -4.57 7.29 -11.97
N ASP A 20 -3.89 6.21 -12.33
CA ASP A 20 -4.54 4.92 -12.60
C ASP A 20 -4.57 4.12 -11.31
N TYR A 21 -5.46 4.53 -10.42
CA TYR A 21 -5.48 3.99 -9.06
C TYR A 21 -5.89 2.52 -9.03
N ASP A 22 -6.76 2.09 -9.94
CA ASP A 22 -7.14 0.68 -9.99
C ASP A 22 -5.94 -0.21 -10.26
N THR A 23 -5.13 0.15 -11.24
CA THR A 23 -3.93 -0.60 -11.58
C THR A 23 -2.92 -0.53 -10.43
N ALA A 24 -2.77 0.66 -9.83
CA ALA A 24 -1.85 0.82 -8.72
C ALA A 24 -2.24 -0.09 -7.55
N ILE A 25 -3.52 -0.13 -7.20
CA ILE A 25 -4.01 -0.98 -6.12
C ILE A 25 -3.73 -2.45 -6.42
N ASP A 26 -3.99 -2.89 -7.63
CA ASP A 26 -3.76 -4.27 -8.03
C ASP A 26 -2.27 -4.63 -7.92
N LEU A 27 -1.40 -3.75 -8.41
CA LEU A 27 0.03 -3.99 -8.37
C LEU A 27 0.56 -4.00 -6.94
N PHE A 28 0.11 -3.05 -6.11
CA PHE A 28 0.52 -3.05 -4.71
C PHE A 28 -0.01 -4.28 -3.97
N THR A 29 -1.21 -4.72 -4.27
CA THR A 29 -1.77 -5.93 -3.66
C THR A 29 -0.94 -7.15 -4.01
N ARG A 30 -0.53 -7.28 -5.27
CA ARG A 30 0.33 -8.37 -5.69
C ARG A 30 1.69 -8.31 -5.01
N ALA A 31 2.25 -7.11 -4.87
CA ALA A 31 3.51 -6.93 -4.19
C ALA A 31 3.40 -7.33 -2.71
N ILE A 32 2.30 -7.00 -2.07
CA ILE A 32 2.06 -7.37 -0.68
C ILE A 32 1.99 -8.88 -0.52
N GLN A 33 1.40 -9.58 -1.49
CA GLN A 33 1.34 -11.05 -1.44
C GLN A 33 2.73 -11.66 -1.48
N LEU A 34 3.67 -11.02 -2.16
CA LEU A 34 5.05 -11.49 -2.22
C LEU A 34 5.88 -11.05 -1.02
N ASP A 35 5.54 -9.92 -0.42
CA ASP A 35 6.29 -9.37 0.70
C ASP A 35 5.32 -8.76 1.72
N PRO A 36 4.61 -9.61 2.47
CA PRO A 36 3.56 -9.12 3.37
C PRO A 36 4.08 -8.36 4.58
N GLN A 37 5.39 -8.37 4.82
CA GLN A 37 5.98 -7.63 5.93
C GLN A 37 6.38 -6.21 5.54
N ASN A 38 6.24 -5.85 4.29
CA ASN A 38 6.69 -4.55 3.81
C ASN A 38 5.60 -3.51 4.01
N HIS A 39 5.71 -2.74 5.09
CA HIS A 39 4.73 -1.70 5.43
C HIS A 39 4.66 -0.58 4.39
N VAL A 40 5.72 -0.38 3.61
CA VAL A 40 5.70 0.63 2.55
C VAL A 40 4.62 0.31 1.51
N LEU A 41 4.44 -0.97 1.19
CA LEU A 41 3.42 -1.38 0.23
C LEU A 41 2.01 -1.07 0.74
N PHE A 42 1.77 -1.29 2.03
CA PHE A 42 0.47 -0.95 2.61
C PHE A 42 0.24 0.55 2.58
N SER A 43 1.27 1.34 2.85
CA SER A 43 1.18 2.79 2.79
C SER A 43 0.87 3.27 1.37
N ASN A 44 1.54 2.70 0.38
CA ASN A 44 1.31 3.05 -1.02
C ASN A 44 -0.10 2.67 -1.45
N ARG A 45 -0.57 1.49 -1.06
CA ARG A 45 -1.93 1.05 -1.39
C ARG A 45 -2.97 1.93 -0.72
N SER A 46 -2.71 2.35 0.51
CA SER A 46 -3.59 3.28 1.20
C SER A 46 -3.73 4.58 0.42
N GLY A 47 -2.63 5.12 -0.09
CA GLY A 47 -2.66 6.32 -0.92
C GLY A 47 -3.48 6.12 -2.19
N ALA A 48 -3.35 4.97 -2.83
CA ALA A 48 -4.10 4.68 -4.05
C ALA A 48 -5.60 4.53 -3.75
N ASN A 49 -5.95 3.88 -2.64
CA ASN A 49 -7.36 3.77 -2.23
C ASN A 49 -7.94 5.15 -1.92
N ALA A 50 -7.17 6.01 -1.26
CA ALA A 50 -7.61 7.37 -0.97
C ALA A 50 -7.81 8.16 -2.27
N GLY A 51 -6.95 7.94 -3.26
CA GLY A 51 -7.11 8.57 -4.56
C GLY A 51 -8.41 8.19 -5.25
N LYS A 52 -8.88 6.97 -5.03
CA LYS A 52 -10.18 6.52 -5.53
C LYS A 52 -11.32 6.88 -4.61
N LYS A 53 -11.03 7.56 -3.50
CA LYS A 53 -12.02 7.88 -2.48
C LYS A 53 -12.58 6.65 -1.78
N GLN A 54 -11.80 5.57 -1.72
CA GLN A 54 -12.15 4.36 -0.97
C GLN A 54 -11.57 4.48 0.44
N TRP A 55 -12.18 5.36 1.23
CA TRP A 55 -11.63 5.77 2.51
C TRP A 55 -11.52 4.62 3.52
N ALA A 56 -12.49 3.71 3.50
CA ALA A 56 -12.47 2.58 4.44
C ALA A 56 -11.27 1.67 4.16
N ALA A 57 -10.99 1.37 2.89
CA ALA A 57 -9.84 0.55 2.53
C ALA A 57 -8.52 1.27 2.83
N ALA A 58 -8.48 2.59 2.57
CA ALA A 58 -7.29 3.38 2.86
C ALA A 58 -7.00 3.40 4.35
N LEU A 59 -8.02 3.53 5.18
CA LEU A 59 -7.87 3.51 6.63
C LEU A 59 -7.34 2.17 7.11
N GLY A 60 -7.87 1.07 6.57
CA GLY A 60 -7.40 -0.26 6.95
C GLY A 60 -5.92 -0.45 6.63
N ASP A 61 -5.47 0.01 5.46
CA ASP A 61 -4.07 -0.09 5.09
C ASP A 61 -3.19 0.81 5.95
N ALA A 62 -3.68 1.99 6.31
CA ALA A 62 -2.95 2.89 7.20
C ALA A 62 -2.81 2.29 8.59
N GLU A 63 -3.84 1.62 9.08
CA GLU A 63 -3.78 0.93 10.36
C GLU A 63 -2.76 -0.19 10.35
N ALA A 64 -2.65 -0.92 9.22
CA ALA A 64 -1.65 -1.96 9.08
C ALA A 64 -0.24 -1.37 9.18
N VAL A 65 -0.01 -0.23 8.55
CA VAL A 65 1.29 0.46 8.64
C VAL A 65 1.58 0.83 10.09
N CYS A 66 0.60 1.38 10.80
CA CYS A 66 0.78 1.73 12.19
C CYS A 66 1.12 0.53 13.05
N SER A 67 0.51 -0.62 12.76
CA SER A 67 0.80 -1.84 13.50
C SER A 67 2.25 -2.29 13.32
N PHE A 68 2.82 -2.05 12.15
CA PHE A 68 4.21 -2.43 11.89
C PHE A 68 5.20 -1.43 12.46
N LEU A 69 4.87 -0.13 12.43
CA LEU A 69 5.84 0.91 12.71
C LEU A 69 5.84 1.41 14.13
N ALA A 70 4.72 1.29 14.82
CA ALA A 70 4.60 1.88 16.15
C ALA A 70 3.92 0.92 17.08
N PRO A 71 4.28 0.95 18.35
CA PRO A 71 3.51 0.24 19.34
C PRO A 71 2.10 0.81 19.34
N PRO A 72 1.13 0.00 19.69
CA PRO A 72 -0.22 0.49 19.75
C PRO A 72 -0.30 1.63 20.76
N PHE A 73 -0.80 2.74 20.29
CA PHE A 73 -1.10 3.81 21.19
C PHE A 73 -2.42 3.54 21.80
N ASP A 74 -2.37 3.55 23.04
CA ASP A 74 -3.57 3.46 23.77
C ASP A 74 -4.09 4.85 23.92
N PHE A 75 -4.97 5.25 23.10
CA PHE A 75 -5.58 6.54 23.25
C PHE A 75 -6.71 6.48 24.23
N GLY A 76 -6.49 5.80 25.08
CA GLY A 76 -7.50 5.71 26.22
C GLY A 76 -8.44 5.34 26.12
#